data_0b7923761ef0600d54486fffa47b1137
#
_entry.id   0b7923761ef0600d54486fffa47b1137
#
_cell.length_a   1.000
_cell.length_b   1.000
_cell.length_c   1.000
_cell.angle_alpha   90.00
_cell.angle_beta   90.00
_cell.angle_gamma   90.00
#
_symmetry.space_group_name_H-M   'P 1'
#
loop_
_entity.id
_entity.type
_entity.pdbx_description
1 polymer ?
#
loop_
_entity_poly.entity_id
_entity_poly.type
_entity_poly.pdbx_seq_one_letter_code
_entity_poly.pdbx_strand_id
1 'polypeptide(L)'
;MNAKLHSLLAVLPAIGIAAALTGCHTPEGKLSSVTPCMAQLDRFTATDVPAMGPAETESPAGNWTNAPTPAGLPGKGLAQHPMLYVGENYTKMFLVNNGKVIWTYQTGNRVSPYEYDDVWMLSNGNILFTRMQYVAEITPDKKVVWRYDCDNSTGTNHTEVHTCQPIGLDKVMFVVNGLPPRLMVVNIKTGAVEVNHEVPSTDGQPFNPKNIHGQFRRARYTAQGSYLLSYLSESNVVEYDKNFNKIWSYGIKSPWAALRLKNGNTLITDEQDNLTREVDPKGETVWEFKNTDLPAEYRFAQAPQSYTRLANGNTIFTSRGGSGKGPQLVEVTPDKKVVWVLQDWKTLGDATAVQILDDPGIPENPGESEH
;
A
#
# COMPACT_ATOMS: atom_id res chain seq x y z
N MET A 1 -16.63 55.12 -58.17
CA MET A 1 -15.77 56.21 -57.69
C MET A 1 -14.93 55.68 -56.56
N ASN A 2 -13.65 55.56 -56.82
CA ASN A 2 -12.67 54.96 -55.90
C ASN A 2 -12.12 56.05 -55.01
N ALA A 3 -12.01 55.78 -53.69
CA ALA A 3 -11.16 56.51 -52.80
C ALA A 3 -10.24 55.49 -52.04
N LYS A 4 -8.95 55.50 -52.39
CA LYS A 4 -7.90 54.82 -51.71
C LYS A 4 -7.49 55.67 -50.51
N LEU A 5 -7.48 55.08 -49.30
CA LEU A 5 -6.80 55.62 -48.12
C LEU A 5 -5.48 54.91 -47.91
N HIS A 6 -4.39 55.63 -47.92
CA HIS A 6 -3.07 55.16 -47.56
C HIS A 6 -2.88 55.32 -46.06
N SER A 7 -2.54 54.28 -45.35
CA SER A 7 -2.08 54.35 -43.96
C SER A 7 -0.55 54.30 -43.91
N LEU A 8 0.04 55.32 -43.33
CA LEU A 8 1.46 55.40 -42.99
C LEU A 8 1.75 54.47 -41.79
N LEU A 9 2.69 53.58 -41.94
CA LEU A 9 3.32 52.89 -40.83
C LEU A 9 4.41 53.78 -40.21
N ALA A 10 4.24 54.16 -38.95
CA ALA A 10 5.31 54.78 -38.15
C ALA A 10 6.08 53.67 -37.45
N VAL A 11 7.36 53.54 -37.75
CA VAL A 11 8.31 52.68 -37.08
C VAL A 11 8.89 53.42 -35.86
N LEU A 12 8.62 52.95 -34.66
CA LEU A 12 9.27 53.41 -33.43
C LEU A 12 10.42 52.46 -33.07
N PRO A 13 11.60 52.95 -32.68
CA PRO A 13 12.69 52.09 -32.27
C PRO A 13 12.45 51.52 -30.87
N ALA A 14 12.62 50.20 -30.75
CA ALA A 14 12.64 49.52 -29.45
C ALA A 14 13.91 49.82 -28.69
N ILE A 15 13.80 50.55 -27.59
CA ILE A 15 14.89 50.71 -26.60
C ILE A 15 14.86 49.47 -25.73
N GLY A 16 15.86 48.61 -25.90
CA GLY A 16 16.07 47.44 -25.03
C GLY A 16 16.61 47.88 -23.66
N ILE A 17 15.78 47.75 -22.63
CA ILE A 17 16.24 47.79 -21.22
C ILE A 17 16.65 46.38 -20.84
N ALA A 18 17.94 46.13 -20.75
CA ALA A 18 18.50 44.94 -20.13
C ALA A 18 18.31 45.05 -18.63
N ALA A 19 17.28 44.41 -18.08
CA ALA A 19 17.15 44.20 -16.66
C ALA A 19 18.14 43.08 -16.26
N ALA A 20 19.19 43.45 -15.56
CA ALA A 20 20.05 42.50 -14.87
C ALA A 20 19.25 41.84 -13.75
N LEU A 21 18.80 40.62 -14.00
CA LEU A 21 18.30 39.77 -12.94
C LEU A 21 19.48 39.33 -12.05
N THR A 22 19.75 40.10 -10.99
CA THR A 22 20.52 39.62 -9.88
C THR A 22 19.69 38.51 -9.22
N GLY A 23 20.02 37.25 -9.55
CA GLY A 23 19.47 36.12 -8.88
C GLY A 23 19.79 36.17 -7.40
N CYS A 24 18.77 36.44 -6.58
CA CYS A 24 18.84 36.06 -5.17
C CYS A 24 18.95 34.53 -5.12
N HIS A 25 20.17 34.05 -4.90
CA HIS A 25 20.34 32.68 -4.40
C HIS A 25 19.73 32.67 -3.00
N THR A 26 18.49 32.21 -2.89
CA THR A 26 18.01 31.66 -1.62
C THR A 26 18.90 30.46 -1.32
N PRO A 27 19.50 30.35 -0.13
CA PRO A 27 20.20 29.14 0.24
C PRO A 27 19.20 27.99 0.10
N GLU A 28 19.57 26.97 -0.68
CA GLU A 28 18.86 25.70 -0.70
C GLU A 28 18.72 25.26 0.75
N GLY A 29 17.52 25.42 1.30
CA GLY A 29 17.17 24.87 2.58
C GLY A 29 17.45 23.36 2.45
N LYS A 30 18.33 22.82 3.29
CA LYS A 30 18.47 21.37 3.47
C LYS A 30 17.05 20.86 3.67
N LEU A 31 16.49 20.20 2.67
CA LEU A 31 15.25 19.43 2.82
C LEU A 31 15.46 18.60 4.08
N SER A 32 14.54 18.72 5.03
CA SER A 32 14.53 17.89 6.24
C SER A 32 14.68 16.45 5.77
N SER A 33 15.76 15.77 6.19
CA SER A 33 15.99 14.36 5.86
C SER A 33 14.98 13.42 6.56
N VAL A 34 14.05 13.99 7.30
CA VAL A 34 13.04 13.29 8.09
C VAL A 34 11.72 13.34 7.33
N THR A 35 11.19 12.17 7.00
CA THR A 35 9.88 12.06 6.35
C THR A 35 8.75 12.50 7.29
N PRO A 36 7.55 12.86 6.77
CA PRO A 36 6.41 13.19 7.62
C PRO A 36 6.06 12.10 8.64
N CYS A 37 6.15 10.83 8.26
CA CYS A 37 5.90 9.69 9.16
C CYS A 37 6.97 9.59 10.26
N MET A 38 8.24 9.71 9.90
CA MET A 38 9.34 9.68 10.86
C MET A 38 9.24 10.81 11.90
N ALA A 39 8.73 11.97 11.52
CA ALA A 39 8.51 13.10 12.42
C ALA A 39 7.42 12.83 13.49
N GLN A 40 6.62 11.77 13.35
CA GLN A 40 5.55 11.41 14.28
C GLN A 40 5.96 10.35 15.31
N LEU A 41 7.12 9.70 15.15
CA LEU A 41 7.49 8.52 15.95
C LEU A 41 7.50 8.77 17.47
N ASP A 42 7.86 9.96 17.91
CA ASP A 42 7.87 10.32 19.35
C ASP A 42 6.47 10.34 19.99
N ARG A 43 5.40 10.33 19.17
CA ARG A 43 4.01 10.26 19.64
C ARG A 43 3.58 8.83 20.00
N PHE A 44 4.32 7.84 19.53
CA PHE A 44 4.04 6.42 19.78
C PHE A 44 4.68 6.01 21.11
N THR A 45 4.00 6.30 22.19
CA THR A 45 4.42 5.86 23.51
C THR A 45 3.87 4.46 23.78
N ALA A 46 4.68 3.60 24.40
CA ALA A 46 4.28 2.25 24.79
C ALA A 46 3.24 2.33 25.94
N THR A 47 2.02 2.67 25.62
CA THR A 47 0.93 2.64 26.59
C THR A 47 0.14 1.34 26.42
N ASP A 48 -0.07 0.60 27.51
CA ASP A 48 -0.92 -0.59 27.57
C ASP A 48 -2.41 -0.23 27.50
N VAL A 49 -2.78 0.70 26.64
CA VAL A 49 -4.20 0.98 26.40
C VAL A 49 -4.78 -0.21 25.66
N PRO A 50 -5.77 -0.93 26.22
CA PRO A 50 -6.38 -2.07 25.54
C PRO A 50 -6.93 -1.63 24.20
N ALA A 51 -6.77 -2.47 23.17
CA ALA A 51 -7.53 -2.32 21.94
C ALA A 51 -9.04 -2.36 22.25
N MET A 52 -9.84 -1.70 21.40
CA MET A 52 -11.29 -1.74 21.55
C MET A 52 -11.81 -3.17 21.41
N GLY A 53 -12.49 -3.63 22.42
CA GLY A 53 -13.11 -4.95 22.49
C GLY A 53 -12.59 -5.80 23.65
N PRO A 54 -13.24 -6.91 23.98
CA PRO A 54 -12.70 -7.86 24.94
C PRO A 54 -11.34 -8.32 24.42
N ALA A 55 -10.34 -8.35 25.32
CA ALA A 55 -8.98 -8.75 24.98
C ALA A 55 -9.02 -10.06 24.18
N GLU A 56 -8.55 -10.01 22.94
CA GLU A 56 -8.26 -11.25 22.23
C GLU A 56 -7.22 -12.00 23.05
N THR A 57 -7.57 -13.19 23.50
CA THR A 57 -6.55 -14.12 23.89
C THR A 57 -5.59 -14.21 22.70
N GLU A 58 -4.33 -13.87 22.91
CA GLU A 58 -3.31 -14.04 21.87
C GLU A 58 -3.57 -15.37 21.20
N SER A 59 -3.70 -15.34 19.86
CA SER A 59 -3.50 -16.57 19.13
C SER A 59 -2.21 -17.16 19.70
N PRO A 60 -2.17 -18.42 20.14
CA PRO A 60 -0.88 -19.04 20.29
C PRO A 60 -0.21 -18.75 18.96
N ALA A 61 0.75 -17.84 19.01
CA ALA A 61 1.59 -17.57 17.88
C ALA A 61 1.91 -18.95 17.34
N GLY A 62 1.64 -19.18 16.05
CA GLY A 62 1.82 -20.52 15.50
C GLY A 62 3.23 -21.00 15.87
N ASN A 63 3.51 -22.26 15.73
CA ASN A 63 4.79 -22.88 16.11
C ASN A 63 6.07 -22.16 15.60
N TRP A 64 5.90 -21.05 14.85
CA TRP A 64 7.00 -20.24 14.31
C TRP A 64 7.65 -19.27 15.30
N THR A 65 6.99 -18.89 16.41
CA THR A 65 7.50 -17.89 17.36
C THR A 65 8.84 -18.23 18.02
N ASN A 66 9.31 -19.47 17.88
CA ASN A 66 10.57 -19.93 18.40
C ASN A 66 11.60 -20.26 17.32
N ALA A 67 11.28 -20.04 16.04
CA ALA A 67 12.24 -20.28 14.98
C ALA A 67 13.44 -19.34 15.13
N PRO A 68 14.68 -19.86 15.20
CA PRO A 68 15.85 -19.01 15.38
C PRO A 68 16.07 -18.15 14.12
N THR A 69 16.43 -16.88 14.34
CA THR A 69 16.89 -16.02 13.24
C THR A 69 18.21 -16.55 12.70
N PRO A 70 18.32 -16.82 11.38
CA PRO A 70 19.59 -17.24 10.80
C PRO A 70 20.68 -16.18 10.99
N ALA A 71 21.91 -16.64 11.25
CA ALA A 71 23.04 -15.73 11.30
C ALA A 71 23.50 -15.33 9.89
N GLY A 72 24.03 -14.10 9.74
CA GLY A 72 24.66 -13.66 8.51
C GLY A 72 23.70 -13.27 7.39
N LEU A 73 22.43 -13.00 7.68
CA LEU A 73 21.49 -12.46 6.69
C LEU A 73 21.97 -11.11 6.17
N PRO A 74 21.76 -10.81 4.87
CA PRO A 74 22.07 -9.49 4.30
C PRO A 74 21.33 -8.35 5.00
N GLY A 75 21.97 -7.19 5.08
CA GLY A 75 21.41 -5.98 5.69
C GLY A 75 21.53 -5.95 7.21
N LYS A 76 20.66 -5.18 7.86
CA LYS A 76 20.75 -4.85 9.30
C LYS A 76 19.57 -5.42 10.12
N GLY A 77 18.91 -6.47 9.64
CA GLY A 77 17.74 -7.04 10.31
C GLY A 77 16.65 -5.99 10.55
N LEU A 78 16.09 -5.94 11.77
CA LEU A 78 15.07 -4.93 12.14
C LEU A 78 15.57 -3.48 12.11
N ALA A 79 16.88 -3.24 12.05
CA ALA A 79 17.45 -1.90 11.99
C ALA A 79 17.67 -1.39 10.56
N GLN A 80 17.25 -2.15 9.53
CA GLN A 80 17.41 -1.73 8.14
C GLN A 80 16.52 -0.54 7.80
N HIS A 81 15.23 -0.65 8.13
CA HIS A 81 14.24 0.38 7.91
C HIS A 81 13.35 0.58 9.14
N PRO A 82 12.98 1.81 9.49
CA PRO A 82 11.82 2.04 10.32
C PRO A 82 10.57 1.66 9.52
N MET A 83 9.65 0.91 10.13
CA MET A 83 8.51 0.37 9.40
C MET A 83 7.28 0.19 10.26
N LEU A 84 6.12 0.35 9.65
CA LEU A 84 4.85 -0.13 10.16
C LEU A 84 4.56 -1.49 9.50
N TYR A 85 4.32 -2.53 10.30
CA TYR A 85 4.31 -3.92 9.88
C TYR A 85 3.05 -4.63 10.34
N VAL A 86 2.39 -5.34 9.42
CA VAL A 86 1.19 -6.14 9.69
C VAL A 86 1.21 -7.45 8.90
N GLY A 87 0.40 -8.41 9.32
CA GLY A 87 0.21 -9.64 8.58
C GLY A 87 -1.01 -10.44 9.01
N GLU A 88 -1.22 -11.54 8.30
CA GLU A 88 -2.28 -12.50 8.57
C GLU A 88 -1.98 -13.35 9.81
N ASN A 89 -2.98 -14.08 10.27
CA ASN A 89 -2.88 -15.10 11.32
C ASN A 89 -2.50 -14.61 12.73
N TYR A 90 -2.41 -13.29 12.96
CA TYR A 90 -2.20 -12.74 14.28
C TYR A 90 -2.90 -11.38 14.46
N THR A 91 -2.93 -10.89 15.69
CA THR A 91 -3.78 -9.78 16.10
C THR A 91 -3.02 -8.48 16.33
N LYS A 92 -1.71 -8.48 16.06
CA LYS A 92 -0.81 -7.36 16.36
C LYS A 92 -0.36 -6.63 15.11
N MET A 93 -0.29 -5.32 15.21
CA MET A 93 0.43 -4.43 14.33
C MET A 93 1.69 -3.96 15.06
N PHE A 94 2.79 -3.82 14.33
CA PHE A 94 4.07 -3.44 14.93
C PHE A 94 4.61 -2.16 14.29
N LEU A 95 5.06 -1.24 15.13
CA LEU A 95 5.89 -0.12 14.69
C LEU A 95 7.33 -0.41 15.12
N VAL A 96 8.21 -0.51 14.13
CA VAL A 96 9.62 -0.82 14.29
C VAL A 96 10.44 0.44 14.01
N ASN A 97 11.38 0.74 14.89
CA ASN A 97 12.36 1.82 14.70
C ASN A 97 13.67 1.47 15.38
N ASN A 98 14.81 1.78 14.73
CA ASN A 98 16.16 1.53 15.26
C ASN A 98 16.37 0.10 15.77
N GLY A 99 15.86 -0.88 15.03
CA GLY A 99 16.02 -2.30 15.35
C GLY A 99 15.15 -2.82 16.49
N LYS A 100 14.14 -2.08 16.90
CA LYS A 100 13.25 -2.45 18.02
C LYS A 100 11.80 -2.20 17.66
N VAL A 101 10.91 -3.04 18.16
CA VAL A 101 9.48 -2.73 18.22
C VAL A 101 9.29 -1.65 19.29
N ILE A 102 8.85 -0.45 18.88
CA ILE A 102 8.64 0.70 19.76
C ILE A 102 7.19 0.87 20.16
N TRP A 103 6.25 0.25 19.43
CA TRP A 103 4.83 0.31 19.68
C TRP A 103 4.12 -0.89 19.06
N THR A 104 3.06 -1.34 19.69
CA THR A 104 2.17 -2.37 19.17
C THR A 104 0.73 -1.94 19.30
N TYR A 105 -0.10 -2.34 18.34
CA TYR A 105 -1.54 -2.26 18.45
C TYR A 105 -2.12 -3.67 18.35
N GLN A 106 -2.92 -4.05 19.33
CA GLN A 106 -3.60 -5.32 19.33
C GLN A 106 -5.09 -5.09 19.06
N THR A 107 -5.61 -5.68 18.00
CA THR A 107 -7.05 -5.67 17.77
C THR A 107 -7.76 -6.57 18.76
N GLY A 108 -8.92 -6.12 19.25
CA GLY A 108 -9.79 -6.97 20.09
C GLY A 108 -10.35 -8.12 19.27
N ASN A 109 -10.93 -9.08 19.94
CA ASN A 109 -11.61 -10.30 19.47
C ASN A 109 -11.19 -10.88 18.14
N ARG A 110 -10.71 -12.10 18.25
CA ARG A 110 -10.38 -12.98 17.16
C ARG A 110 -11.64 -13.52 16.49
N VAL A 111 -12.13 -12.80 15.48
CA VAL A 111 -13.09 -13.38 14.55
C VAL A 111 -12.29 -13.96 13.41
N SER A 112 -12.37 -15.26 13.17
CA SER A 112 -11.71 -15.94 12.05
C SER A 112 -12.44 -15.60 10.76
N PRO A 113 -11.68 -15.36 9.68
CA PRO A 113 -10.23 -15.31 9.52
C PRO A 113 -9.65 -13.96 9.99
N TYR A 114 -8.34 -13.92 10.29
CA TYR A 114 -7.66 -12.76 10.89
C TYR A 114 -6.68 -12.19 9.92
N GLU A 115 -7.07 -11.24 9.12
CA GLU A 115 -6.21 -10.66 8.12
C GLU A 115 -6.03 -9.17 8.35
N TYR A 116 -4.79 -8.75 8.50
CA TYR A 116 -4.35 -7.42 8.22
C TYR A 116 -3.77 -7.43 6.80
N ASP A 117 -4.44 -6.78 5.86
CA ASP A 117 -4.02 -6.83 4.45
C ASP A 117 -3.42 -5.51 3.97
N ASP A 118 -3.76 -4.39 4.64
CA ASP A 118 -3.28 -3.08 4.25
C ASP A 118 -3.09 -2.17 5.46
N VAL A 119 -2.06 -1.31 5.41
CA VAL A 119 -1.72 -0.42 6.53
C VAL A 119 -1.02 0.84 6.05
N TRP A 120 -1.37 1.98 6.65
CA TRP A 120 -0.84 3.31 6.35
C TRP A 120 -0.63 4.11 7.62
N MET A 121 0.59 4.56 7.88
CA MET A 121 0.84 5.67 8.80
C MET A 121 0.73 6.96 8.01
N LEU A 122 -0.14 7.85 8.44
CA LEU A 122 -0.38 9.14 7.82
C LEU A 122 0.63 10.19 8.30
N SER A 123 0.76 11.29 7.57
CA SER A 123 1.66 12.38 7.95
C SER A 123 1.33 13.02 9.30
N ASN A 124 0.09 12.89 9.77
CA ASN A 124 -0.35 13.32 11.09
C ASN A 124 -0.11 12.29 12.20
N GLY A 125 0.48 11.13 11.88
CA GLY A 125 0.77 10.03 12.78
C GLY A 125 -0.39 9.08 13.06
N ASN A 126 -1.59 9.33 12.54
CA ASN A 126 -2.66 8.34 12.61
C ASN A 126 -2.34 7.13 11.75
N ILE A 127 -2.93 6.00 12.06
CA ILE A 127 -2.76 4.75 11.32
C ILE A 127 -4.10 4.34 10.75
N LEU A 128 -4.17 4.20 9.42
CA LEU A 128 -5.29 3.61 8.69
C LEU A 128 -4.95 2.16 8.35
N PHE A 129 -5.88 1.24 8.55
CA PHE A 129 -5.65 -0.19 8.26
C PHE A 129 -6.95 -0.94 7.96
N THR A 130 -6.80 -2.09 7.29
CA THR A 130 -7.87 -3.08 7.14
C THR A 130 -7.68 -4.25 8.09
N ARG A 131 -8.80 -4.78 8.56
CA ARG A 131 -8.87 -6.01 9.36
C ARG A 131 -10.04 -6.84 8.85
N MET A 132 -9.95 -7.41 7.69
CA MET A 132 -10.96 -8.17 6.95
C MET A 132 -12.45 -7.81 7.21
N GLN A 133 -12.89 -7.68 8.46
CA GLN A 133 -14.26 -7.28 8.83
C GLN A 133 -14.45 -5.77 8.97
N TYR A 134 -13.40 -4.97 8.92
CA TYR A 134 -13.51 -3.52 9.04
C TYR A 134 -12.30 -2.77 8.50
N VAL A 135 -12.51 -1.50 8.18
CA VAL A 135 -11.46 -0.50 7.98
C VAL A 135 -11.51 0.46 9.16
N ALA A 136 -10.36 0.83 9.70
CA ALA A 136 -10.31 1.81 10.80
C ALA A 136 -9.11 2.74 10.69
N GLU A 137 -9.29 3.96 11.21
CA GLU A 137 -8.22 4.90 11.49
C GLU A 137 -8.09 5.07 13.00
N ILE A 138 -6.87 4.95 13.51
CA ILE A 138 -6.54 5.12 14.93
C ILE A 138 -5.46 6.18 15.13
N THR A 139 -5.45 6.79 16.30
CA THR A 139 -4.37 7.69 16.73
C THR A 139 -3.17 6.92 17.29
N PRO A 140 -1.98 7.57 17.45
CA PRO A 140 -0.84 6.96 18.13
C PRO A 140 -1.13 6.46 19.54
N ASP A 141 -2.05 7.09 20.26
CA ASP A 141 -2.54 6.67 21.59
C ASP A 141 -3.70 5.65 21.52
N LYS A 142 -3.84 4.99 20.35
CA LYS A 142 -4.75 3.85 20.10
C LYS A 142 -6.24 4.16 20.19
N LYS A 143 -6.65 5.42 20.06
CA LYS A 143 -8.06 5.79 19.98
C LYS A 143 -8.57 5.65 18.55
N VAL A 144 -9.72 5.04 18.38
CA VAL A 144 -10.38 4.97 17.06
C VAL A 144 -10.94 6.35 16.72
N VAL A 145 -10.50 6.87 15.58
CA VAL A 145 -10.97 8.15 15.02
C VAL A 145 -12.16 7.90 14.09
N TRP A 146 -12.06 6.83 13.30
CA TRP A 146 -13.08 6.43 12.35
C TRP A 146 -13.05 4.93 12.14
N ARG A 147 -14.22 4.34 11.81
CA ARG A 147 -14.35 2.93 11.51
C ARG A 147 -15.53 2.67 10.57
N TYR A 148 -15.32 1.78 9.62
CA TYR A 148 -16.34 1.17 8.78
C TYR A 148 -16.39 -0.33 9.06
N ASP A 149 -17.53 -0.86 9.45
CA ASP A 149 -17.73 -2.28 9.70
C ASP A 149 -18.41 -2.96 8.51
N CYS A 150 -17.86 -4.09 8.09
CA CYS A 150 -18.47 -4.97 7.12
C CYS A 150 -19.65 -5.74 7.72
N ASP A 151 -20.56 -6.19 6.86
CA ASP A 151 -21.60 -7.12 7.28
C ASP A 151 -20.98 -8.51 7.53
N ASN A 152 -20.97 -8.92 8.79
CA ASN A 152 -20.43 -10.21 9.25
C ASN A 152 -21.50 -11.30 9.32
N SER A 153 -22.63 -11.14 8.62
CA SER A 153 -23.64 -12.18 8.51
C SER A 153 -23.03 -13.46 7.90
N THR A 154 -23.60 -14.59 8.20
CA THR A 154 -23.13 -15.88 7.69
C THR A 154 -23.69 -16.17 6.29
N GLY A 155 -22.97 -16.98 5.52
CA GLY A 155 -23.40 -17.41 4.20
C GLY A 155 -23.02 -16.43 3.09
N THR A 156 -23.87 -16.29 2.08
CA THR A 156 -23.60 -15.48 0.89
C THR A 156 -23.78 -13.98 1.09
N ASN A 157 -24.21 -13.54 2.28
CA ASN A 157 -24.48 -12.14 2.58
C ASN A 157 -23.34 -11.47 3.35
N HIS A 158 -22.30 -12.21 3.74
CA HIS A 158 -21.17 -11.59 4.42
C HIS A 158 -20.36 -10.69 3.45
N THR A 159 -19.69 -9.71 4.01
CA THR A 159 -18.79 -8.81 3.27
C THR A 159 -17.43 -8.78 3.95
N GLU A 160 -16.40 -8.48 3.16
CA GLU A 160 -15.02 -8.42 3.60
C GLU A 160 -14.31 -7.22 2.99
N VAL A 161 -13.24 -6.76 3.63
CA VAL A 161 -12.40 -5.67 3.12
C VAL A 161 -10.93 -6.01 3.30
N HIS A 162 -10.17 -5.97 2.19
CA HIS A 162 -8.76 -6.35 2.16
C HIS A 162 -7.83 -5.19 1.79
N THR A 163 -8.38 -4.03 1.46
CA THR A 163 -7.60 -2.88 0.99
C THR A 163 -8.19 -1.60 1.51
N CYS A 164 -7.32 -0.65 1.86
CA CYS A 164 -7.69 0.73 2.09
C CYS A 164 -6.58 1.65 1.60
N GLN A 165 -6.94 2.87 1.27
CA GLN A 165 -5.97 3.91 0.94
C GLN A 165 -6.47 5.26 1.41
N PRO A 166 -5.64 6.08 2.07
CA PRO A 166 -5.98 7.46 2.38
C PRO A 166 -5.97 8.31 1.10
N ILE A 167 -6.87 9.28 1.03
CA ILE A 167 -6.90 10.35 0.02
C ILE A 167 -6.97 11.66 0.78
N GLY A 168 -5.84 12.31 0.98
CA GLY A 168 -5.69 13.35 1.98
C GLY A 168 -5.93 12.82 3.40
N LEU A 169 -6.12 13.72 4.36
CA LEU A 169 -6.38 13.38 5.78
C LEU A 169 -7.87 13.29 6.12
N ASP A 170 -8.74 13.28 5.14
CA ASP A 170 -10.18 13.33 5.34
C ASP A 170 -10.97 12.28 4.56
N LYS A 171 -10.33 11.54 3.66
CA LYS A 171 -11.01 10.52 2.87
C LYS A 171 -10.27 9.18 2.88
N VAL A 172 -11.04 8.13 2.81
CA VAL A 172 -10.54 6.76 2.69
C VAL A 172 -11.24 6.07 1.54
N MET A 173 -10.44 5.50 0.63
CA MET A 173 -10.90 4.56 -0.39
C MET A 173 -10.72 3.13 0.11
N PHE A 174 -11.69 2.26 -0.17
CA PHE A 174 -11.60 0.82 0.07
C PHE A 174 -12.53 0.05 -0.87
N VAL A 175 -12.28 -1.26 -1.02
CA VAL A 175 -13.16 -2.16 -1.76
C VAL A 175 -13.77 -3.15 -0.78
N VAL A 176 -15.09 -3.23 -0.81
CA VAL A 176 -15.88 -4.21 -0.06
C VAL A 176 -16.14 -5.39 -0.99
N ASN A 177 -15.56 -6.54 -0.68
CA ASN A 177 -15.93 -7.82 -1.28
C ASN A 177 -17.33 -8.20 -0.82
N GLY A 178 -18.16 -8.66 -1.72
CA GLY A 178 -19.57 -8.96 -1.42
C GLY A 178 -20.38 -9.25 -2.68
N LEU A 179 -21.69 -9.23 -2.59
CA LEU A 179 -22.60 -9.45 -3.69
C LEU A 179 -23.68 -8.36 -3.74
N PRO A 180 -23.46 -7.32 -4.58
CA PRO A 180 -22.27 -7.06 -5.43
C PRO A 180 -21.10 -6.49 -4.65
N PRO A 181 -19.85 -6.65 -5.11
CA PRO A 181 -18.72 -5.94 -4.53
C PRO A 181 -18.80 -4.45 -4.85
N ARG A 182 -18.21 -3.61 -3.97
CA ARG A 182 -18.34 -2.16 -4.08
C ARG A 182 -17.01 -1.44 -3.83
N LEU A 183 -16.66 -0.50 -4.69
CA LEU A 183 -15.61 0.47 -4.44
C LEU A 183 -16.23 1.70 -3.78
N MET A 184 -15.67 2.08 -2.64
CA MET A 184 -16.17 3.18 -1.83
C MET A 184 -15.09 4.21 -1.57
N VAL A 185 -15.46 5.49 -1.56
CA VAL A 185 -14.69 6.59 -0.98
C VAL A 185 -15.56 7.29 0.04
N VAL A 186 -15.09 7.31 1.29
CA VAL A 186 -15.82 7.88 2.41
C VAL A 186 -15.03 9.06 2.99
N ASN A 187 -15.71 10.17 3.19
CA ASN A 187 -15.16 11.27 3.96
C ASN A 187 -15.31 10.95 5.46
N ILE A 188 -14.21 10.69 6.13
CA ILE A 188 -14.20 10.21 7.52
C ILE A 188 -14.56 11.28 8.55
N LYS A 189 -14.48 12.58 8.16
CA LYS A 189 -14.86 13.69 9.06
C LYS A 189 -16.36 13.95 9.05
N THR A 190 -17.01 13.75 7.92
CA THR A 190 -18.44 14.01 7.75
C THR A 190 -19.29 12.75 7.74
N GLY A 191 -18.68 11.58 7.52
CA GLY A 191 -19.36 10.31 7.30
C GLY A 191 -19.98 10.20 5.89
N ALA A 192 -19.80 11.19 5.01
CA ALA A 192 -20.38 11.18 3.67
C ALA A 192 -19.71 10.12 2.78
N VAL A 193 -20.51 9.31 2.13
CA VAL A 193 -20.05 8.41 1.06
C VAL A 193 -20.01 9.22 -0.23
N GLU A 194 -18.82 9.57 -0.70
CA GLU A 194 -18.61 10.40 -1.89
C GLU A 194 -18.58 9.57 -3.17
N VAL A 195 -18.10 8.33 -3.09
CA VAL A 195 -18.09 7.36 -4.18
C VAL A 195 -18.64 6.04 -3.67
N ASN A 196 -19.49 5.41 -4.47
CA ASN A 196 -20.04 4.10 -4.17
C ASN A 196 -20.41 3.39 -5.49
N HIS A 197 -19.42 2.79 -6.14
CA HIS A 197 -19.58 2.06 -7.38
C HIS A 197 -19.70 0.56 -7.12
N GLU A 198 -20.68 -0.06 -7.76
CA GLU A 198 -20.69 -1.51 -7.93
C GLU A 198 -19.55 -1.91 -8.87
N VAL A 199 -18.70 -2.84 -8.44
CA VAL A 199 -17.55 -3.27 -9.23
C VAL A 199 -18.00 -4.44 -10.12
N PRO A 200 -17.94 -4.27 -11.47
CA PRO A 200 -18.35 -5.33 -12.39
C PRO A 200 -17.31 -6.47 -12.42
N SER A 201 -17.76 -7.67 -12.70
CA SER A 201 -16.88 -8.77 -13.07
C SER A 201 -16.21 -8.50 -14.43
N THR A 202 -15.02 -9.05 -14.64
CA THR A 202 -14.23 -8.81 -15.85
C THR A 202 -14.72 -9.63 -17.05
N ASP A 203 -15.42 -10.73 -16.81
CA ASP A 203 -15.99 -11.63 -17.83
C ASP A 203 -17.51 -11.45 -18.04
N GLY A 204 -18.13 -10.50 -17.30
CA GLY A 204 -19.56 -10.21 -17.38
C GLY A 204 -20.45 -11.28 -16.70
N GLN A 205 -19.87 -12.27 -16.02
CA GLN A 205 -20.62 -13.26 -15.25
C GLN A 205 -20.81 -12.77 -13.79
N PRO A 206 -21.87 -13.20 -13.11
CA PRO A 206 -22.03 -12.91 -11.69
C PRO A 206 -20.87 -13.47 -10.85
N PHE A 207 -20.43 -12.71 -9.87
CA PHE A 207 -19.44 -13.19 -8.91
C PHE A 207 -19.90 -14.45 -8.19
N ASN A 208 -18.96 -15.37 -7.96
CA ASN A 208 -19.25 -16.62 -7.27
C ASN A 208 -19.61 -16.36 -5.78
N PRO A 209 -20.83 -16.64 -5.34
CA PRO A 209 -21.26 -16.40 -3.96
C PRO A 209 -20.52 -17.25 -2.92
N LYS A 210 -19.82 -18.29 -3.35
CA LYS A 210 -19.01 -19.15 -2.48
C LYS A 210 -17.54 -18.67 -2.37
N ASN A 211 -17.20 -17.61 -3.08
CA ASN A 211 -15.82 -17.09 -3.11
C ASN A 211 -15.75 -15.56 -2.92
N ILE A 212 -16.47 -15.05 -1.92
CA ILE A 212 -16.42 -13.62 -1.54
C ILE A 212 -14.98 -13.22 -1.19
N HIS A 213 -14.33 -14.05 -0.38
CA HIS A 213 -12.94 -13.84 0.04
C HIS A 213 -11.95 -13.69 -1.13
N GLY A 214 -12.14 -14.42 -2.21
CA GLY A 214 -11.25 -14.41 -3.38
C GLY A 214 -11.53 -13.33 -4.41
N GLN A 215 -12.48 -12.41 -4.21
CA GLN A 215 -12.86 -11.44 -5.24
C GLN A 215 -11.72 -10.44 -5.50
N PHE A 216 -11.40 -9.61 -4.53
CA PHE A 216 -10.41 -8.54 -4.63
C PHE A 216 -9.39 -8.64 -3.52
N ARG A 217 -8.19 -8.16 -3.83
CA ARG A 217 -7.17 -7.89 -2.82
C ARG A 217 -6.84 -6.41 -2.86
N ARG A 218 -5.63 -6.01 -3.22
CA ARG A 218 -5.24 -4.62 -3.16
C ARG A 218 -5.89 -3.76 -4.25
N ALA A 219 -6.41 -2.62 -3.87
CA ALA A 219 -6.84 -1.56 -4.78
C ALA A 219 -6.08 -0.27 -4.45
N ARG A 220 -5.80 0.54 -5.48
CA ARG A 220 -5.09 1.81 -5.34
C ARG A 220 -5.75 2.93 -6.14
N TYR A 221 -5.88 4.08 -5.50
CA TYR A 221 -6.23 5.33 -6.16
C TYR A 221 -4.95 5.96 -6.69
N THR A 222 -4.87 6.18 -7.98
CA THR A 222 -3.65 6.64 -8.64
C THR A 222 -3.47 8.14 -8.57
N ALA A 223 -2.26 8.64 -8.82
CA ALA A 223 -1.98 10.07 -8.93
C ALA A 223 -2.82 10.77 -10.03
N GLN A 224 -3.29 10.00 -11.02
CA GLN A 224 -4.13 10.49 -12.12
C GLN A 224 -5.61 10.55 -11.77
N GLY A 225 -6.00 10.10 -10.57
CA GLY A 225 -7.39 10.08 -10.13
C GLY A 225 -8.20 8.92 -10.68
N SER A 226 -7.55 7.81 -10.99
CA SER A 226 -8.16 6.54 -11.41
C SER A 226 -8.09 5.49 -10.29
N TYR A 227 -8.84 4.40 -10.46
CA TYR A 227 -8.93 3.29 -9.53
C TYR A 227 -8.31 2.04 -10.16
N LEU A 228 -7.22 1.54 -9.58
CA LEU A 228 -6.53 0.33 -10.01
C LEU A 228 -6.90 -0.82 -9.07
N LEU A 229 -7.52 -1.89 -9.57
CA LEU A 229 -8.08 -2.99 -8.79
C LEU A 229 -7.45 -4.32 -9.19
N SER A 230 -7.06 -5.11 -8.18
CA SER A 230 -6.57 -6.49 -8.35
C SER A 230 -7.72 -7.48 -8.16
N TYR A 231 -8.18 -8.09 -9.25
CA TYR A 231 -9.22 -9.13 -9.29
C TYR A 231 -8.58 -10.50 -9.08
N LEU A 232 -8.47 -10.93 -7.83
CA LEU A 232 -7.70 -12.13 -7.47
C LEU A 232 -8.21 -13.38 -8.18
N SER A 233 -9.51 -13.69 -8.05
CA SER A 233 -10.10 -14.91 -8.62
C SER A 233 -10.37 -14.83 -10.11
N GLU A 234 -10.43 -13.63 -10.69
CA GLU A 234 -10.64 -13.43 -12.13
C GLU A 234 -9.33 -13.23 -12.90
N SER A 235 -8.18 -13.35 -12.21
CA SER A 235 -6.84 -13.29 -12.84
C SER A 235 -6.63 -12.05 -13.70
N ASN A 236 -7.04 -10.89 -13.19
CA ASN A 236 -6.97 -9.63 -13.92
C ASN A 236 -6.64 -8.45 -13.01
N VAL A 237 -5.95 -7.46 -13.56
CA VAL A 237 -5.82 -6.12 -12.98
C VAL A 237 -6.55 -5.16 -13.88
N VAL A 238 -7.43 -4.33 -13.33
CA VAL A 238 -8.24 -3.39 -14.11
C VAL A 238 -8.11 -1.99 -13.54
N GLU A 239 -7.97 -1.01 -14.43
CA GLU A 239 -8.00 0.39 -14.08
C GLU A 239 -9.28 1.05 -14.60
N TYR A 240 -9.95 1.79 -13.72
CA TYR A 240 -11.14 2.57 -14.03
C TYR A 240 -10.86 4.05 -13.87
N ASP A 241 -11.41 4.88 -14.76
CA ASP A 241 -11.38 6.33 -14.61
C ASP A 241 -12.30 6.80 -13.46
N LYS A 242 -12.32 8.10 -13.20
CA LYS A 242 -13.18 8.72 -12.16
C LYS A 242 -14.69 8.49 -12.37
N ASN A 243 -15.11 8.20 -13.61
CA ASN A 243 -16.50 7.91 -13.95
C ASN A 243 -16.78 6.40 -13.95
N PHE A 244 -15.81 5.61 -13.51
CA PHE A 244 -15.84 4.14 -13.46
C PHE A 244 -15.94 3.47 -14.84
N ASN A 245 -15.37 4.10 -15.88
CA ASN A 245 -15.15 3.46 -17.18
C ASN A 245 -13.81 2.73 -17.15
N LYS A 246 -13.79 1.49 -17.65
CA LYS A 246 -12.54 0.73 -17.80
C LYS A 246 -11.63 1.40 -18.82
N ILE A 247 -10.42 1.78 -18.40
CA ILE A 247 -9.43 2.46 -19.26
C ILE A 247 -8.18 1.61 -19.53
N TRP A 248 -7.90 0.60 -18.70
CA TRP A 248 -6.79 -0.33 -18.89
C TRP A 248 -7.08 -1.65 -18.20
N SER A 249 -6.46 -2.74 -18.70
CA SER A 249 -6.48 -4.03 -18.00
C SER A 249 -5.29 -4.89 -18.40
N TYR A 250 -4.88 -5.79 -17.49
CA TYR A 250 -3.80 -6.72 -17.69
C TYR A 250 -4.12 -8.08 -17.08
N GLY A 251 -4.11 -9.13 -17.91
CA GLY A 251 -4.33 -10.51 -17.47
C GLY A 251 -3.09 -11.09 -16.78
N ILE A 252 -3.24 -11.55 -15.55
CA ILE A 252 -2.19 -12.17 -14.74
C ILE A 252 -2.82 -13.06 -13.68
N LYS A 253 -2.23 -14.19 -13.35
CA LYS A 253 -2.81 -15.15 -12.42
C LYS A 253 -2.73 -14.65 -10.98
N SER A 254 -3.85 -14.76 -10.26
CA SER A 254 -3.92 -14.42 -8.83
C SER A 254 -3.22 -13.10 -8.44
N PRO A 255 -3.58 -11.95 -9.05
CA PRO A 255 -2.96 -10.67 -8.71
C PRO A 255 -3.36 -10.25 -7.30
N TRP A 256 -2.43 -10.34 -6.36
CA TRP A 256 -2.68 -9.92 -4.99
C TRP A 256 -2.56 -8.40 -4.83
N ALA A 257 -1.58 -7.80 -5.47
CA ALA A 257 -1.34 -6.37 -5.46
C ALA A 257 -1.00 -5.84 -6.86
N ALA A 258 -1.50 -4.65 -7.15
CA ALA A 258 -1.12 -3.86 -8.32
C ALA A 258 -0.92 -2.39 -7.91
N LEU A 259 0.10 -1.76 -8.43
CA LEU A 259 0.49 -0.39 -8.11
C LEU A 259 0.92 0.36 -9.36
N ARG A 260 0.35 1.53 -9.60
CA ARG A 260 0.82 2.44 -10.64
C ARG A 260 2.05 3.19 -10.11
N LEU A 261 3.20 2.97 -10.73
CA LEU A 261 4.45 3.60 -10.37
C LEU A 261 4.55 5.03 -10.91
N LYS A 262 5.44 5.84 -10.32
CA LYS A 262 5.72 7.22 -10.75
C LYS A 262 6.19 7.33 -12.20
N ASN A 263 6.85 6.29 -12.73
CA ASN A 263 7.27 6.23 -14.14
C ASN A 263 6.13 5.88 -15.12
N GLY A 264 4.91 5.65 -14.62
CA GLY A 264 3.73 5.28 -15.41
C GLY A 264 3.55 3.78 -15.63
N ASN A 265 4.51 2.94 -15.26
CA ASN A 265 4.40 1.50 -15.32
C ASN A 265 3.49 0.96 -14.21
N THR A 266 3.09 -0.30 -14.32
CA THR A 266 2.34 -1.00 -13.27
C THR A 266 3.16 -2.16 -12.74
N LEU A 267 3.38 -2.18 -11.43
CA LEU A 267 3.99 -3.31 -10.74
C LEU A 267 2.87 -4.21 -10.22
N ILE A 268 2.96 -5.52 -10.45
CA ILE A 268 1.89 -6.48 -10.16
C ILE A 268 2.49 -7.76 -9.57
N THR A 269 1.93 -8.26 -8.46
CA THR A 269 2.26 -9.60 -7.96
C THR A 269 1.39 -10.66 -8.62
N ASP A 270 1.96 -11.82 -8.88
CA ASP A 270 1.29 -13.06 -9.29
C ASP A 270 1.57 -14.12 -8.22
N GLU A 271 0.58 -14.35 -7.36
CA GLU A 271 0.72 -15.29 -6.25
C GLU A 271 0.83 -16.74 -6.77
N GLN A 272 0.13 -17.09 -7.83
CA GLN A 272 0.12 -18.45 -8.35
C GLN A 272 1.44 -18.82 -9.03
N ASP A 273 2.01 -17.94 -9.84
CA ASP A 273 3.29 -18.19 -10.54
C ASP A 273 4.50 -17.71 -9.70
N ASN A 274 4.25 -17.20 -8.50
CA ASN A 274 5.27 -16.77 -7.52
C ASN A 274 6.26 -15.76 -8.11
N LEU A 275 5.71 -14.74 -8.75
CA LEU A 275 6.48 -13.67 -9.40
C LEU A 275 5.88 -12.28 -9.15
N THR A 276 6.69 -11.26 -9.41
CA THR A 276 6.24 -9.87 -9.50
C THR A 276 6.71 -9.31 -10.83
N ARG A 277 5.82 -8.62 -11.54
CA ARG A 277 6.08 -8.11 -12.88
C ARG A 277 5.80 -6.62 -12.94
N GLU A 278 6.70 -5.86 -13.56
CA GLU A 278 6.48 -4.49 -13.96
C GLU A 278 6.17 -4.46 -15.46
N VAL A 279 5.03 -3.87 -15.81
CA VAL A 279 4.59 -3.70 -17.20
C VAL A 279 4.44 -2.23 -17.53
N ASP A 280 4.77 -1.87 -18.78
CA ASP A 280 4.55 -0.53 -19.28
C ASP A 280 3.04 -0.25 -19.54
N PRO A 281 2.65 0.97 -19.89
CA PRO A 281 1.25 1.28 -20.19
C PRO A 281 0.65 0.50 -21.36
N LYS A 282 1.48 -0.13 -22.22
CA LYS A 282 1.03 -0.98 -23.33
C LYS A 282 0.85 -2.44 -22.91
N GLY A 283 1.28 -2.79 -21.68
CA GLY A 283 1.27 -4.16 -21.18
C GLY A 283 2.53 -4.96 -21.51
N GLU A 284 3.60 -4.31 -22.02
CA GLU A 284 4.86 -4.99 -22.26
C GLU A 284 5.65 -5.14 -20.96
N THR A 285 6.18 -6.33 -20.71
CA THR A 285 6.99 -6.59 -19.50
C THR A 285 8.34 -5.88 -19.61
N VAL A 286 8.61 -4.96 -18.68
CA VAL A 286 9.87 -4.22 -18.61
C VAL A 286 10.79 -4.73 -17.50
N TRP A 287 10.23 -5.37 -16.48
CA TRP A 287 10.98 -6.03 -15.42
C TRP A 287 10.14 -7.17 -14.83
N GLU A 288 10.79 -8.23 -14.41
CA GLU A 288 10.15 -9.38 -13.76
C GLU A 288 11.06 -9.92 -12.68
N PHE A 289 10.51 -10.27 -11.52
CA PHE A 289 11.21 -10.91 -10.42
C PHE A 289 10.47 -12.18 -10.03
N LYS A 290 11.21 -13.28 -9.95
CA LYS A 290 10.70 -14.59 -9.52
C LYS A 290 11.35 -14.98 -8.20
N ASN A 291 10.64 -15.72 -7.38
CA ASN A 291 11.22 -16.27 -6.15
C ASN A 291 12.49 -17.10 -6.43
N THR A 292 12.60 -17.69 -7.63
CA THR A 292 13.79 -18.43 -8.07
C THR A 292 14.98 -17.54 -8.42
N ASP A 293 14.79 -16.23 -8.58
CA ASP A 293 15.89 -15.27 -8.75
C ASP A 293 16.67 -15.06 -7.43
N LEU A 294 16.05 -15.39 -6.29
CA LEU A 294 16.70 -15.36 -4.99
C LEU A 294 17.67 -16.55 -4.82
N PRO A 295 18.81 -16.36 -4.14
CA PRO A 295 19.57 -17.44 -3.54
C PRO A 295 18.67 -18.41 -2.77
N ALA A 296 18.94 -19.70 -2.83
CA ALA A 296 18.05 -20.72 -2.28
C ALA A 296 17.71 -20.51 -0.81
N GLU A 297 18.66 -20.02 -0.02
CA GLU A 297 18.56 -19.73 1.39
C GLU A 297 17.67 -18.51 1.73
N TYR A 298 17.38 -17.63 0.73
CA TYR A 298 16.55 -16.44 0.90
C TYR A 298 15.21 -16.53 0.19
N ARG A 299 14.88 -17.70 -0.38
CA ARG A 299 13.59 -17.89 -1.05
C ARG A 299 12.46 -17.88 -0.07
N PHE A 300 11.41 -17.17 -0.45
CA PHE A 300 10.16 -17.20 0.30
C PHE A 300 9.57 -18.61 0.31
N ALA A 301 9.06 -19.03 1.46
CA ALA A 301 8.36 -20.29 1.59
C ALA A 301 6.94 -20.24 1.00
N GLN A 302 6.37 -19.04 0.89
CA GLN A 302 5.11 -18.76 0.18
C GLN A 302 5.32 -17.55 -0.73
N ALA A 303 4.48 -17.44 -1.75
CA ALA A 303 4.53 -16.33 -2.70
C ALA A 303 4.47 -14.96 -2.02
N PRO A 304 5.21 -13.95 -2.50
CA PRO A 304 5.03 -12.58 -2.09
C PRO A 304 3.60 -12.12 -2.36
N GLN A 305 2.96 -11.51 -1.35
CA GLN A 305 1.62 -10.96 -1.48
C GLN A 305 1.66 -9.49 -1.86
N SER A 306 2.53 -8.72 -1.22
CA SER A 306 2.66 -7.32 -1.51
C SER A 306 4.13 -6.88 -1.60
N TYR A 307 4.31 -5.64 -1.95
CA TYR A 307 5.62 -5.03 -2.14
C TYR A 307 5.56 -3.54 -1.86
N THR A 308 6.74 -2.97 -1.65
CA THR A 308 6.98 -1.53 -1.65
C THR A 308 8.10 -1.23 -2.65
N ARG A 309 7.88 -0.31 -3.59
CA ARG A 309 8.93 0.24 -4.44
C ARG A 309 9.49 1.48 -3.75
N LEU A 310 10.75 1.44 -3.37
CA LEU A 310 11.45 2.54 -2.72
C LEU A 310 11.88 3.61 -3.73
N ALA A 311 12.05 4.83 -3.27
CA ALA A 311 12.52 5.95 -4.09
C ALA A 311 13.91 5.73 -4.72
N ASN A 312 14.74 4.86 -4.12
CA ASN A 312 16.03 4.47 -4.70
C ASN A 312 15.93 3.41 -5.82
N GLY A 313 14.70 2.96 -6.14
CA GLY A 313 14.41 1.93 -7.13
C GLY A 313 14.42 0.49 -6.61
N ASN A 314 14.81 0.25 -5.36
CA ASN A 314 14.75 -1.07 -4.77
C ASN A 314 13.29 -1.49 -4.55
N THR A 315 13.07 -2.80 -4.48
CA THR A 315 11.75 -3.38 -4.18
C THR A 315 11.85 -4.24 -2.94
N ILE A 316 10.97 -3.98 -1.97
CA ILE A 316 10.79 -4.83 -0.80
C ILE A 316 9.56 -5.69 -1.04
N PHE A 317 9.71 -7.00 -0.92
CA PHE A 317 8.62 -7.97 -0.99
C PHE A 317 8.24 -8.43 0.41
N THR A 318 6.95 -8.71 0.61
CA THR A 318 6.40 -9.28 1.85
C THR A 318 5.95 -10.71 1.62
N SER A 319 6.12 -11.59 2.59
CA SER A 319 5.65 -12.97 2.52
C SER A 319 5.09 -13.45 3.86
N ARG A 320 4.04 -14.25 3.78
CA ARG A 320 3.47 -14.98 4.93
C ARG A 320 4.41 -16.03 5.51
N GLY A 321 5.49 -16.37 4.83
CA GLY A 321 6.57 -17.21 5.32
C GLY A 321 6.22 -18.66 5.70
N GLY A 322 5.05 -19.14 5.41
CA GLY A 322 4.66 -20.54 5.57
C GLY A 322 5.00 -21.16 6.94
N SER A 323 4.37 -20.73 8.01
CA SER A 323 4.56 -21.27 9.37
C SER A 323 5.98 -21.09 9.93
N GLY A 324 6.53 -19.89 9.79
CA GLY A 324 7.81 -19.52 10.39
C GLY A 324 9.03 -19.97 9.58
N LYS A 325 8.85 -20.28 8.31
CA LYS A 325 9.93 -20.69 7.41
C LYS A 325 10.26 -19.60 6.40
N GLY A 326 11.54 -19.42 6.12
CA GLY A 326 12.04 -18.46 5.16
C GLY A 326 11.90 -17.00 5.62
N PRO A 327 12.27 -16.05 4.75
CA PRO A 327 12.19 -14.63 5.04
C PRO A 327 10.74 -14.13 5.05
N GLN A 328 10.51 -13.11 5.87
CA GLN A 328 9.29 -12.32 5.90
C GLN A 328 9.37 -11.15 4.93
N LEU A 329 10.53 -10.50 4.86
CA LEU A 329 10.81 -9.41 3.92
C LEU A 329 12.13 -9.68 3.19
N VAL A 330 12.17 -9.34 1.91
CA VAL A 330 13.41 -9.31 1.11
C VAL A 330 13.42 -8.03 0.31
N GLU A 331 14.52 -7.28 0.38
CA GLU A 331 14.79 -6.13 -0.46
C GLU A 331 15.77 -6.49 -1.56
N VAL A 332 15.43 -6.15 -2.78
CA VAL A 332 16.29 -6.32 -3.95
C VAL A 332 16.48 -5.00 -4.69
N THR A 333 17.65 -4.84 -5.30
CA THR A 333 17.94 -3.75 -6.24
C THR A 333 17.23 -3.97 -7.57
N PRO A 334 17.17 -2.96 -8.48
CA PRO A 334 16.61 -3.14 -9.83
C PRO A 334 17.29 -4.27 -10.64
N ASP A 335 18.58 -4.53 -10.40
CA ASP A 335 19.35 -5.64 -11.00
C ASP A 335 19.23 -6.95 -10.20
N LYS A 336 18.23 -7.03 -9.30
CA LYS A 336 17.83 -8.21 -8.52
C LYS A 336 18.87 -8.70 -7.49
N LYS A 337 19.79 -7.85 -7.07
CA LYS A 337 20.71 -8.19 -5.96
C LYS A 337 20.00 -8.04 -4.64
N VAL A 338 20.10 -9.04 -3.78
CA VAL A 338 19.57 -9.00 -2.43
C VAL A 338 20.43 -8.07 -1.56
N VAL A 339 19.81 -7.07 -0.95
CA VAL A 339 20.49 -6.09 -0.07
C VAL A 339 20.01 -6.19 1.37
N TRP A 340 18.83 -6.74 1.61
CA TRP A 340 18.29 -6.97 2.93
C TRP A 340 17.37 -8.19 2.95
N VAL A 341 17.50 -8.97 4.03
CA VAL A 341 16.60 -10.09 4.34
C VAL A 341 16.18 -9.96 5.81
N LEU A 342 14.87 -9.91 6.04
CA LEU A 342 14.29 -9.99 7.38
C LEU A 342 13.69 -11.38 7.59
N GLN A 343 14.21 -12.07 8.58
CA GLN A 343 13.67 -13.33 9.09
C GLN A 343 13.74 -13.29 10.62
N ASP A 344 12.69 -12.79 11.26
CA ASP A 344 12.58 -12.67 12.71
C ASP A 344 11.22 -13.15 13.21
N TRP A 345 11.05 -14.46 13.17
CA TRP A 345 9.83 -15.12 13.63
C TRP A 345 9.64 -15.10 15.15
N LYS A 346 10.67 -14.68 15.88
CA LYS A 346 10.58 -14.53 17.34
C LYS A 346 9.85 -13.24 17.72
N THR A 347 10.09 -12.16 16.96
CA THR A 347 9.56 -10.82 17.26
C THR A 347 8.28 -10.52 16.47
N LEU A 348 8.26 -10.91 15.19
CA LEU A 348 7.20 -10.59 14.23
C LEU A 348 6.54 -11.87 13.73
N GLY A 349 5.27 -11.76 13.32
CA GLY A 349 4.56 -12.83 12.62
C GLY A 349 4.73 -12.74 11.09
N ASP A 350 3.74 -13.24 10.36
CA ASP A 350 3.67 -13.16 8.90
C ASP A 350 3.74 -11.70 8.40
N ALA A 351 4.24 -11.49 7.20
CA ALA A 351 4.25 -10.16 6.56
C ALA A 351 3.25 -10.14 5.41
N THR A 352 2.14 -9.44 5.56
CA THR A 352 1.18 -9.20 4.49
C THR A 352 1.35 -7.82 3.88
N ALA A 353 1.55 -6.81 4.72
CA ALA A 353 1.84 -5.45 4.27
C ALA A 353 2.89 -4.78 5.18
N VAL A 354 3.69 -3.93 4.58
CA VAL A 354 4.67 -3.09 5.28
C VAL A 354 4.73 -1.71 4.64
N GLN A 355 4.71 -0.68 5.48
CA GLN A 355 5.05 0.68 5.05
C GLN A 355 6.43 1.03 5.57
N ILE A 356 7.32 1.43 4.68
CA ILE A 356 8.67 1.91 5.01
C ILE A 356 8.57 3.41 5.31
N LEU A 357 8.96 3.81 6.52
CA LEU A 357 8.66 5.14 7.03
C LEU A 357 9.74 6.18 6.69
N ASP A 358 10.94 5.74 6.34
CA ASP A 358 12.03 6.59 5.88
C ASP A 358 12.07 6.74 4.34
N ASP A 359 11.16 6.09 3.61
CA ASP A 359 10.98 6.33 2.18
C ASP A 359 10.24 7.67 1.96
N PRO A 360 10.74 8.55 1.07
CA PRO A 360 10.18 9.88 0.91
C PRO A 360 8.80 9.86 0.25
N GLY A 361 7.93 10.75 0.72
CA GLY A 361 6.58 10.97 0.21
C GLY A 361 5.59 11.26 1.33
N ILE A 362 4.42 11.72 0.97
CA ILE A 362 3.29 11.92 1.87
C ILE A 362 2.30 10.78 1.60
N PRO A 363 2.10 9.85 2.54
CA PRO A 363 1.32 8.63 2.30
C PRO A 363 -0.11 8.86 1.82
N GLU A 364 -0.75 9.92 2.32
CA GLU A 364 -2.11 10.29 1.94
C GLU A 364 -2.21 11.04 0.61
N ASN A 365 -1.09 11.35 -0.05
CA ASN A 365 -1.09 11.90 -1.40
C ASN A 365 -0.99 10.76 -2.40
N PRO A 366 -2.02 10.49 -3.22
CA PRO A 366 -2.00 9.39 -4.17
C PRO A 366 -0.79 9.44 -5.12
N GLY A 367 -0.04 8.33 -5.19
CA GLY A 367 1.15 8.19 -6.02
C GLY A 367 2.45 8.68 -5.38
N GLU A 368 2.44 9.28 -4.18
CA GLU A 368 3.68 9.65 -3.50
C GLU A 368 4.30 8.49 -2.71
N SER A 369 3.49 7.58 -2.20
CA SER A 369 3.96 6.32 -1.59
C SER A 369 3.64 5.15 -2.53
N GLU A 370 4.64 4.32 -2.80
CA GLU A 370 4.54 3.20 -3.73
C GLU A 370 4.54 1.85 -2.97
N HIS A 371 3.49 1.64 -2.14
CA HIS A 371 3.28 0.39 -1.41
C HIS A 371 1.85 -0.17 -1.48
#